data_2aabf11bf095d920af6e00f809465cc0
#
_entry.id   2aabf11bf095d920af6e00f809465cc0
#
_cell.length_a   1.000
_cell.length_b   1.000
_cell.length_c   1.000
_cell.angle_alpha   90.00
_cell.angle_beta   90.00
_cell.angle_gamma   90.00
#
_symmetry.space_group_name_H-M   'P 1'
#
loop_
_entity.id
_entity.type
_entity.pdbx_description
1 polymer ?
#
loop_
_entity_poly.entity_id
_entity_poly.type
_entity_poly.pdbx_seq_one_letter_code
_entity_poly.pdbx_strand_id
1 'polypeptide(L)'
;MGLKFAHDTLAQRVVFETGAAANNTAEEIRRIGAQRVMLVAAPFEAEIAARVTADVDITLHFADVVQHVPIENAEAARAAAIAHDIDAMICVGGGSTTGLAKAVAMTTGIPIIAVATTYAGSEATNVWGLTEAARKTTGVDNKVLPVTVIYDAALTYSLPVELSVASGMNALAHCVDSMWAPKADPINQALAAEGIRAISEGLPLIFENPQDQAGREQALYGAYLSAVSFASAGSGMHHKVCHVLGGTYNLPHAQTHATVLPYVLAFNAGSAPQAERRIAGAFGSSSALQGLLDLRERLNGPKALKDYGFEESSAAEAAEIALPLIPPSNPCAVTQENLTELIQAAWAGTTPVG
;
A
#
# COMPACT_ATOMS: atom_id res chain seq x y z
N MET A 1 3.37 -33.51 -5.04
CA MET A 1 4.47 -33.05 -4.18
C MET A 1 3.88 -32.58 -2.84
N GLY A 2 4.54 -32.88 -1.70
CA GLY A 2 4.12 -32.39 -0.39
C GLY A 2 4.33 -30.87 -0.27
N LEU A 3 3.60 -30.21 0.68
CA LEU A 3 3.81 -28.80 1.00
C LEU A 3 5.23 -28.60 1.58
N LYS A 4 5.95 -27.60 1.05
CA LYS A 4 7.26 -27.19 1.55
C LYS A 4 7.41 -25.69 1.41
N PHE A 5 7.31 -24.94 2.53
CA PHE A 5 7.48 -23.50 2.58
C PHE A 5 7.91 -23.06 3.98
N ALA A 6 8.36 -21.82 4.11
CA ALA A 6 8.54 -21.10 5.36
C ALA A 6 7.74 -19.81 5.31
N HIS A 7 7.05 -19.47 6.38
CA HIS A 7 6.22 -18.28 6.48
C HIS A 7 6.53 -17.53 7.76
N ASP A 8 6.78 -16.22 7.65
CA ASP A 8 6.99 -15.35 8.79
C ASP A 8 5.75 -14.47 8.99
N THR A 9 5.11 -14.57 10.15
CA THR A 9 4.05 -13.64 10.57
C THR A 9 4.66 -12.47 11.32
N LEU A 10 4.26 -11.25 10.94
CA LEU A 10 4.66 -10.04 11.66
C LEU A 10 3.86 -9.90 12.96
N ALA A 11 4.55 -9.57 14.06
CA ALA A 11 3.94 -9.37 15.37
C ALA A 11 3.26 -7.99 15.44
N GLN A 12 2.02 -7.91 14.97
CA GLN A 12 1.23 -6.69 14.93
C GLN A 12 -0.18 -6.94 15.48
N ARG A 13 -0.68 -5.99 16.27
CA ARG A 13 -2.08 -5.99 16.72
C ARG A 13 -2.93 -5.18 15.76
N VAL A 14 -4.11 -5.69 15.43
CA VAL A 14 -5.11 -4.97 14.61
C VAL A 14 -6.37 -4.78 15.43
N VAL A 15 -6.87 -3.56 15.44
CA VAL A 15 -8.14 -3.17 16.04
C VAL A 15 -9.02 -2.62 14.93
N PHE A 16 -10.17 -3.24 14.69
CA PHE A 16 -11.08 -2.87 13.62
C PHE A 16 -12.47 -2.62 14.20
N GLU A 17 -12.89 -1.34 14.25
CA GLU A 17 -14.21 -0.96 14.74
C GLU A 17 -14.61 0.40 14.19
N THR A 18 -15.72 0.46 13.46
CA THR A 18 -16.21 1.70 12.85
C THR A 18 -16.82 2.62 13.93
N GLY A 19 -16.37 3.87 13.94
CA GLY A 19 -16.81 4.92 14.87
C GLY A 19 -16.12 4.91 16.23
N ALA A 20 -15.11 4.04 16.45
CA ALA A 20 -14.47 3.86 17.74
C ALA A 20 -12.98 4.27 17.78
N ALA A 21 -12.47 4.95 16.75
CA ALA A 21 -11.04 5.25 16.65
C ALA A 21 -10.48 6.00 17.86
N ALA A 22 -11.20 6.96 18.44
CA ALA A 22 -10.75 7.71 19.62
C ALA A 22 -10.55 6.81 20.83
N ASN A 23 -11.59 6.04 21.19
CA ASN A 23 -11.52 5.10 22.30
C ASN A 23 -10.41 4.07 22.10
N ASN A 24 -10.35 3.45 20.91
CA ASN A 24 -9.35 2.43 20.59
C ASN A 24 -7.94 2.99 20.64
N THR A 25 -7.71 4.23 20.18
CA THR A 25 -6.40 4.89 20.25
C THR A 25 -5.98 5.13 21.70
N ALA A 26 -6.88 5.65 22.53
CA ALA A 26 -6.60 5.87 23.95
C ALA A 26 -6.34 4.55 24.71
N GLU A 27 -7.07 3.49 24.38
CA GLU A 27 -6.84 2.15 24.95
C GLU A 27 -5.47 1.59 24.56
N GLU A 28 -5.07 1.74 23.30
CA GLU A 28 -3.78 1.23 22.83
C GLU A 28 -2.60 2.02 23.42
N ILE A 29 -2.71 3.35 23.59
CA ILE A 29 -1.71 4.16 24.31
C ILE A 29 -1.57 3.67 25.76
N ARG A 30 -2.69 3.45 26.46
CA ARG A 30 -2.67 2.90 27.83
C ARG A 30 -2.07 1.49 27.88
N ARG A 31 -2.38 0.64 26.89
CA ARG A 31 -1.87 -0.72 26.79
C ARG A 31 -0.35 -0.79 26.67
N ILE A 32 0.25 0.14 25.91
CA ILE A 32 1.71 0.20 25.77
C ILE A 32 2.39 1.00 26.88
N GLY A 33 1.63 1.67 27.76
CA GLY A 33 2.11 2.43 28.90
C GLY A 33 2.79 3.74 28.54
N ALA A 34 2.51 4.31 27.37
CA ALA A 34 3.13 5.54 26.90
C ALA A 34 2.65 6.77 27.67
N GLN A 35 3.55 7.73 27.88
CA GLN A 35 3.30 8.96 28.63
C GLN A 35 3.57 10.24 27.81
N ARG A 36 4.46 10.17 26.82
CA ARG A 36 4.85 11.28 25.97
C ARG A 36 4.61 10.92 24.51
N VAL A 37 3.43 11.32 24.03
CA VAL A 37 2.94 10.91 22.73
C VAL A 37 3.18 11.97 21.67
N MET A 38 3.76 11.57 20.54
CA MET A 38 3.88 12.39 19.35
C MET A 38 2.77 12.01 18.36
N LEU A 39 2.00 13.01 17.94
CA LEU A 39 1.05 12.89 16.83
C LEU A 39 1.77 13.27 15.52
N VAL A 40 1.72 12.39 14.53
CA VAL A 40 2.15 12.65 13.15
C VAL A 40 0.90 12.69 12.26
N ALA A 41 0.55 13.87 11.76
CA ALA A 41 -0.62 14.05 10.90
C ALA A 41 -0.44 15.31 10.05
N ALA A 42 -0.74 15.22 8.74
CA ALA A 42 -0.67 16.36 7.84
C ALA A 42 -1.75 17.41 8.17
N PRO A 43 -1.57 18.69 7.78
CA PRO A 43 -2.55 19.74 8.06
C PRO A 43 -3.95 19.44 7.53
N PHE A 44 -4.07 18.78 6.39
CA PHE A 44 -5.37 18.39 5.82
C PHE A 44 -6.06 17.23 6.57
N GLU A 45 -5.33 16.49 7.41
CA GLU A 45 -5.85 15.44 8.30
C GLU A 45 -6.15 15.97 9.72
N ALA A 46 -5.93 17.26 9.99
CA ALA A 46 -5.98 17.82 11.36
C ALA A 46 -7.31 17.57 12.07
N GLU A 47 -8.45 17.66 11.37
CA GLU A 47 -9.76 17.39 11.94
C GLU A 47 -9.93 15.92 12.34
N ILE A 48 -9.51 15.00 11.47
CA ILE A 48 -9.56 13.56 11.74
C ILE A 48 -8.62 13.25 12.90
N ALA A 49 -7.41 13.78 12.86
CA ALA A 49 -6.40 13.57 13.91
C ALA A 49 -6.87 14.06 15.27
N ALA A 50 -7.50 15.25 15.35
CA ALA A 50 -8.07 15.77 16.58
C ALA A 50 -9.19 14.88 17.15
N ARG A 51 -10.04 14.31 16.30
CA ARG A 51 -11.08 13.34 16.73
C ARG A 51 -10.46 12.04 17.25
N VAL A 52 -9.48 11.50 16.54
CA VAL A 52 -8.79 10.24 16.90
C VAL A 52 -8.02 10.36 18.21
N THR A 53 -7.47 11.53 18.51
CA THR A 53 -6.65 11.79 19.71
C THR A 53 -7.39 12.53 20.81
N ALA A 54 -8.73 12.64 20.76
CA ALA A 54 -9.52 13.42 21.70
C ALA A 54 -9.31 13.02 23.17
N ASP A 55 -9.02 11.75 23.44
CA ASP A 55 -8.80 11.19 24.78
C ASP A 55 -7.32 10.81 25.04
N VAL A 56 -6.39 11.44 24.31
CA VAL A 56 -4.94 11.23 24.46
C VAL A 56 -4.22 12.56 24.68
N ASP A 57 -3.38 12.63 25.70
CA ASP A 57 -2.51 13.80 25.92
C ASP A 57 -1.38 13.79 24.90
N ILE A 58 -1.45 14.72 23.93
CA ILE A 58 -0.45 14.87 22.87
C ILE A 58 0.66 15.83 23.36
N THR A 59 1.86 15.29 23.50
CA THR A 59 3.08 16.08 23.89
C THR A 59 3.58 16.91 22.71
N LEU A 60 3.52 16.36 21.50
CA LEU A 60 4.04 17.01 20.30
C LEU A 60 3.16 16.66 19.09
N HIS A 61 2.75 17.66 18.31
CA HIS A 61 2.16 17.46 17.00
C HIS A 61 3.17 17.83 15.90
N PHE A 62 3.57 16.85 15.10
CA PHE A 62 4.40 17.04 13.91
C PHE A 62 3.54 17.01 12.67
N ALA A 63 3.32 18.18 12.07
CA ALA A 63 2.38 18.36 10.95
C ALA A 63 3.06 18.45 9.58
N ASP A 64 4.41 18.56 9.53
CA ASP A 64 5.17 18.67 8.29
C ASP A 64 5.32 17.28 7.64
N VAL A 65 4.23 16.78 7.04
CA VAL A 65 4.18 15.51 6.32
C VAL A 65 4.28 15.77 4.83
N VAL A 66 5.38 15.30 4.23
CA VAL A 66 5.66 15.48 2.81
C VAL A 66 5.58 14.13 2.08
N GLN A 67 5.01 14.15 0.86
CA GLN A 67 4.92 12.96 0.03
C GLN A 67 6.31 12.37 -0.25
N HIS A 68 6.40 11.04 -0.30
CA HIS A 68 7.64 10.28 -0.52
C HIS A 68 8.69 10.37 0.59
N VAL A 69 8.39 11.02 1.72
CA VAL A 69 9.22 11.09 2.92
C VAL A 69 10.66 11.55 2.61
N PRO A 70 10.87 12.84 2.31
CA PRO A 70 12.21 13.40 2.17
C PRO A 70 13.02 13.17 3.44
N ILE A 71 14.34 12.91 3.29
CA ILE A 71 15.20 12.60 4.43
C ILE A 71 15.26 13.77 5.42
N GLU A 72 15.21 15.01 4.94
CA GLU A 72 15.23 16.23 5.74
C GLU A 72 14.01 16.29 6.68
N ASN A 73 12.82 15.91 6.19
CA ASN A 73 11.62 15.82 7.01
C ASN A 73 11.70 14.71 8.05
N ALA A 74 12.28 13.56 7.68
CA ALA A 74 12.49 12.45 8.61
C ALA A 74 13.48 12.83 9.72
N GLU A 75 14.55 13.56 9.40
CA GLU A 75 15.54 14.05 10.38
C GLU A 75 14.93 15.11 11.30
N ALA A 76 14.14 16.05 10.78
CA ALA A 76 13.42 17.04 11.57
C ALA A 76 12.44 16.38 12.55
N ALA A 77 11.63 15.43 12.08
CA ALA A 77 10.68 14.69 12.91
C ALA A 77 11.40 13.89 14.01
N ARG A 78 12.51 13.25 13.67
CA ARG A 78 13.35 12.49 14.61
C ARG A 78 13.95 13.38 15.68
N ALA A 79 14.53 14.53 15.29
CA ALA A 79 15.11 15.50 16.22
C ALA A 79 14.02 16.02 17.18
N ALA A 80 12.84 16.33 16.68
CA ALA A 80 11.70 16.75 17.48
C ALA A 80 11.25 15.66 18.47
N ALA A 81 11.16 14.40 18.05
CA ALA A 81 10.80 13.29 18.93
C ALA A 81 11.81 13.10 20.07
N ILE A 82 13.10 13.19 19.77
CA ILE A 82 14.18 13.08 20.77
C ILE A 82 14.14 14.26 21.74
N ALA A 83 13.99 15.51 21.25
CA ALA A 83 13.98 16.72 22.08
C ALA A 83 12.82 16.75 23.09
N HIS A 84 11.73 16.03 22.82
CA HIS A 84 10.55 15.95 23.69
C HIS A 84 10.46 14.61 24.44
N ASP A 85 11.52 13.80 24.42
CA ASP A 85 11.55 12.47 25.04
C ASP A 85 10.33 11.60 24.70
N ILE A 86 9.91 11.60 23.45
CA ILE A 86 8.73 10.86 23.00
C ILE A 86 8.92 9.36 23.19
N ASP A 87 7.89 8.68 23.74
CA ASP A 87 7.88 7.26 24.02
C ASP A 87 6.84 6.46 23.19
N ALA A 88 5.95 7.15 22.47
CA ALA A 88 5.08 6.56 21.47
C ALA A 88 4.71 7.56 20.37
N MET A 89 4.41 7.04 19.17
CA MET A 89 3.87 7.83 18.07
C MET A 89 2.48 7.34 17.68
N ILE A 90 1.56 8.27 17.46
CA ILE A 90 0.31 8.03 16.75
C ILE A 90 0.47 8.67 15.37
N CYS A 91 0.31 7.89 14.29
CA CYS A 91 0.26 8.44 12.95
C CYS A 91 -1.17 8.30 12.40
N VAL A 92 -1.78 9.44 12.04
CA VAL A 92 -3.14 9.50 11.46
C VAL A 92 -3.03 9.96 10.03
N GLY A 93 -3.32 9.06 9.08
CA GLY A 93 -3.20 9.40 7.67
C GLY A 93 -2.94 8.20 6.76
N GLY A 94 -2.47 8.51 5.55
CA GLY A 94 -2.12 7.52 4.54
C GLY A 94 -0.63 7.13 4.56
N GLY A 95 -0.16 6.64 3.41
CA GLY A 95 1.20 6.08 3.27
C GLY A 95 2.35 7.05 3.60
N SER A 96 2.22 8.35 3.32
CA SER A 96 3.27 9.34 3.62
C SER A 96 3.39 9.59 5.12
N THR A 97 2.26 9.71 5.82
CA THR A 97 2.21 9.90 7.27
C THR A 97 2.78 8.69 7.99
N THR A 98 2.35 7.48 7.61
CA THR A 98 2.89 6.23 8.13
C THR A 98 4.39 6.09 7.82
N GLY A 99 4.79 6.45 6.60
CA GLY A 99 6.19 6.42 6.16
C GLY A 99 7.10 7.32 7.01
N LEU A 100 6.63 8.53 7.35
CA LEU A 100 7.36 9.45 8.23
C LEU A 100 7.51 8.87 9.64
N ALA A 101 6.45 8.34 10.23
CA ALA A 101 6.52 7.68 11.54
C ALA A 101 7.51 6.49 11.52
N LYS A 102 7.52 5.70 10.45
CA LYS A 102 8.49 4.62 10.26
C LYS A 102 9.92 5.12 10.17
N ALA A 103 10.16 6.24 9.48
CA ALA A 103 11.49 6.84 9.38
C ALA A 103 12.02 7.32 10.74
N VAL A 104 11.15 7.80 11.61
CA VAL A 104 11.50 8.12 13.01
C VAL A 104 11.79 6.81 13.78
N ALA A 105 10.89 5.84 13.74
CA ALA A 105 11.02 4.57 14.48
C ALA A 105 12.28 3.78 14.10
N MET A 106 12.71 3.85 12.84
CA MET A 106 13.87 3.11 12.32
C MET A 106 15.14 3.32 13.14
N THR A 107 15.34 4.51 13.67
CA THR A 107 16.54 4.86 14.45
C THR A 107 16.28 5.04 15.94
N THR A 108 15.05 5.39 16.33
CA THR A 108 14.68 5.64 17.73
C THR A 108 14.10 4.41 18.41
N GLY A 109 13.50 3.49 17.64
CA GLY A 109 12.74 2.36 18.17
C GLY A 109 11.43 2.74 18.85
N ILE A 110 10.97 3.99 18.74
CA ILE A 110 9.70 4.45 19.31
C ILE A 110 8.54 3.68 18.66
N PRO A 111 7.65 3.05 19.45
CA PRO A 111 6.53 2.29 18.92
C PRO A 111 5.51 3.19 18.20
N ILE A 112 4.91 2.66 17.13
CA ILE A 112 3.93 3.36 16.30
C ILE A 112 2.55 2.72 16.51
N ILE A 113 1.54 3.54 16.80
CA ILE A 113 0.13 3.22 16.62
C ILE A 113 -0.33 3.91 15.33
N ALA A 114 -0.71 3.14 14.33
CA ALA A 114 -1.12 3.67 13.03
C ALA A 114 -2.64 3.67 12.89
N VAL A 115 -3.20 4.82 12.54
CA VAL A 115 -4.63 5.01 12.25
C VAL A 115 -4.77 5.34 10.77
N ALA A 116 -5.27 4.38 10.00
CA ALA A 116 -5.29 4.48 8.54
C ALA A 116 -6.51 5.28 8.06
N THR A 117 -6.28 6.20 7.11
CA THR A 117 -7.32 6.98 6.42
C THR A 117 -7.39 6.69 4.92
N THR A 118 -6.55 5.78 4.42
CA THR A 118 -6.48 5.33 3.03
C THR A 118 -6.29 3.81 2.96
N TYR A 119 -6.30 3.25 1.75
CA TYR A 119 -6.07 1.80 1.52
C TYR A 119 -4.62 1.50 1.08
N ALA A 120 -3.67 2.34 1.46
CA ALA A 120 -2.27 2.21 1.04
C ALA A 120 -1.56 0.97 1.62
N GLY A 121 -1.97 0.50 2.81
CA GLY A 121 -1.44 -0.70 3.44
C GLY A 121 -0.06 -0.55 4.09
N SER A 122 0.56 0.63 4.03
CA SER A 122 1.88 0.86 4.64
C SER A 122 1.91 0.53 6.12
N GLU A 123 0.82 0.79 6.83
CA GLU A 123 0.64 0.55 8.27
C GLU A 123 0.74 -0.92 8.67
N ALA A 124 0.49 -1.83 7.74
CA ALA A 124 0.51 -3.28 7.99
C ALA A 124 1.81 -3.95 7.51
N THR A 125 2.83 -3.18 7.18
CA THR A 125 4.10 -3.70 6.68
C THR A 125 5.30 -3.21 7.49
N ASN A 126 6.40 -3.94 7.43
CA ASN A 126 7.73 -3.54 7.92
C ASN A 126 8.61 -2.94 6.80
N VAL A 127 7.99 -2.59 5.67
CA VAL A 127 8.65 -1.90 4.55
C VAL A 127 8.73 -0.41 4.84
N TRP A 128 9.89 0.20 4.61
CA TRP A 128 10.11 1.63 4.71
C TRP A 128 10.63 2.20 3.38
N GLY A 129 10.48 3.50 3.20
CA GLY A 129 11.02 4.23 2.06
C GLY A 129 11.39 5.66 2.47
N LEU A 130 12.55 6.12 2.00
CA LEU A 130 13.07 7.48 2.16
C LEU A 130 13.50 8.02 0.80
N THR A 131 13.38 9.32 0.62
CA THR A 131 13.84 10.00 -0.59
C THR A 131 14.96 10.95 -0.25
N GLU A 132 16.12 10.78 -0.89
CA GLU A 132 17.28 11.65 -0.77
C GLU A 132 17.75 12.03 -2.18
N ALA A 133 18.01 13.32 -2.42
CA ALA A 133 18.46 13.85 -3.71
C ALA A 133 17.61 13.30 -4.91
N ALA A 134 16.29 13.31 -4.79
CA ALA A 134 15.32 12.77 -5.75
C ALA A 134 15.44 11.25 -6.00
N ARG A 135 16.18 10.52 -5.18
CA ARG A 135 16.32 9.07 -5.27
C ARG A 135 15.62 8.39 -4.10
N LYS A 136 14.65 7.52 -4.39
CA LYS A 136 13.94 6.74 -3.39
C LYS A 136 14.72 5.47 -3.05
N THR A 137 15.00 5.30 -1.74
CA THR A 137 15.55 4.07 -1.18
C THR A 137 14.47 3.38 -0.35
N THR A 138 14.35 2.06 -0.49
CA THR A 138 13.40 1.25 0.27
C THR A 138 14.11 0.10 0.95
N GLY A 139 13.56 -0.35 2.07
CA GLY A 139 14.10 -1.50 2.80
C GLY A 139 13.05 -2.16 3.68
N VAL A 140 13.48 -3.18 4.42
CA VAL A 140 12.63 -3.95 5.34
C VAL A 140 13.32 -3.95 6.71
N ASP A 141 12.60 -3.55 7.74
CA ASP A 141 13.08 -3.59 9.14
C ASP A 141 11.88 -3.76 10.09
N ASN A 142 11.91 -4.77 10.95
CA ASN A 142 10.83 -5.00 11.91
C ASN A 142 10.65 -3.87 12.93
N LYS A 143 11.66 -3.04 13.16
CA LYS A 143 11.56 -1.86 14.05
C LYS A 143 10.56 -0.83 13.56
N VAL A 144 10.30 -0.77 12.25
CA VAL A 144 9.38 0.20 11.66
C VAL A 144 7.94 -0.31 11.56
N LEU A 145 7.70 -1.59 11.89
CA LEU A 145 6.36 -2.13 11.90
C LEU A 145 5.54 -1.47 13.01
N PRO A 146 4.40 -0.83 12.70
CA PRO A 146 3.48 -0.36 13.73
C PRO A 146 3.08 -1.49 14.67
N VAL A 147 3.17 -1.26 15.98
CA VAL A 147 2.81 -2.27 17.00
C VAL A 147 1.31 -2.50 17.03
N THR A 148 0.52 -1.46 16.67
CA THR A 148 -0.93 -1.54 16.51
C THR A 148 -1.35 -0.78 15.28
N VAL A 149 -2.32 -1.35 14.56
CA VAL A 149 -3.09 -0.67 13.51
C VAL A 149 -4.53 -0.55 13.96
N ILE A 150 -5.09 0.65 13.81
CA ILE A 150 -6.50 0.94 14.08
C ILE A 150 -7.17 1.26 12.75
N TYR A 151 -8.20 0.50 12.43
CA TYR A 151 -9.08 0.71 11.29
C TYR A 151 -10.47 1.14 11.77
N ASP A 152 -10.90 2.27 11.27
CA ASP A 152 -12.24 2.84 11.48
C ASP A 152 -12.75 3.34 10.12
N ALA A 153 -13.75 2.68 9.58
CA ALA A 153 -14.28 3.01 8.25
C ALA A 153 -14.80 4.45 8.17
N ALA A 154 -15.31 5.03 9.28
CA ALA A 154 -15.79 6.40 9.31
C ALA A 154 -14.69 7.44 9.03
N LEU A 155 -13.42 7.13 9.29
CA LEU A 155 -12.31 8.03 9.00
C LEU A 155 -12.00 8.12 7.48
N THR A 156 -12.51 7.19 6.69
CA THR A 156 -12.31 7.16 5.24
C THR A 156 -13.46 7.81 4.45
N TYR A 157 -14.54 8.26 5.10
CA TYR A 157 -15.67 8.89 4.41
C TYR A 157 -15.31 10.17 3.67
N SER A 158 -14.30 10.90 4.15
CA SER A 158 -13.76 12.10 3.48
C SER A 158 -12.78 11.80 2.35
N LEU A 159 -12.34 10.54 2.19
CA LEU A 159 -11.44 10.16 1.10
C LEU A 159 -12.20 10.23 -0.23
N PRO A 160 -11.77 11.07 -1.19
CA PRO A 160 -12.42 11.18 -2.50
C PRO A 160 -12.53 9.82 -3.20
N VAL A 161 -13.62 9.62 -3.94
CA VAL A 161 -13.89 8.35 -4.65
C VAL A 161 -12.74 7.97 -5.58
N GLU A 162 -12.21 8.91 -6.34
CA GLU A 162 -11.07 8.68 -7.25
C GLU A 162 -9.82 8.18 -6.52
N LEU A 163 -9.52 8.77 -5.34
CA LEU A 163 -8.41 8.31 -4.51
C LEU A 163 -8.74 6.96 -3.84
N SER A 164 -9.99 6.73 -3.46
CA SER A 164 -10.44 5.44 -2.94
C SER A 164 -10.23 4.33 -3.96
N VAL A 165 -10.62 4.57 -5.21
CA VAL A 165 -10.43 3.65 -6.33
C VAL A 165 -8.95 3.41 -6.59
N ALA A 166 -8.15 4.47 -6.76
CA ALA A 166 -6.71 4.32 -7.04
C ALA A 166 -5.98 3.59 -5.90
N SER A 167 -6.27 3.95 -4.64
CA SER A 167 -5.66 3.33 -3.46
C SER A 167 -6.08 1.87 -3.29
N GLY A 168 -7.36 1.55 -3.52
CA GLY A 168 -7.84 0.18 -3.49
C GLY A 168 -7.29 -0.68 -4.64
N MET A 169 -7.14 -0.13 -5.83
CA MET A 169 -6.47 -0.79 -6.95
C MET A 169 -4.97 -1.03 -6.65
N ASN A 170 -4.30 -0.13 -5.93
CA ASN A 170 -2.96 -0.38 -5.42
C ASN A 170 -2.94 -1.54 -4.40
N ALA A 171 -3.94 -1.63 -3.52
CA ALA A 171 -4.05 -2.78 -2.62
C ALA A 171 -4.29 -4.09 -3.39
N LEU A 172 -5.08 -4.10 -4.48
CA LEU A 172 -5.17 -5.24 -5.39
C LEU A 172 -3.82 -5.61 -6.00
N ALA A 173 -3.00 -4.62 -6.33
CA ALA A 173 -1.65 -4.87 -6.84
C ALA A 173 -0.74 -5.58 -5.82
N HIS A 174 -0.86 -5.27 -4.52
CA HIS A 174 -0.19 -6.03 -3.47
C HIS A 174 -0.63 -7.50 -3.49
N CYS A 175 -1.94 -7.76 -3.58
CA CYS A 175 -2.48 -9.12 -3.63
C CYS A 175 -1.96 -9.90 -4.85
N VAL A 176 -2.07 -9.31 -6.04
CA VAL A 176 -1.68 -9.96 -7.30
C VAL A 176 -0.19 -10.27 -7.31
N ASP A 177 0.65 -9.29 -6.93
CA ASP A 177 2.10 -9.47 -6.90
C ASP A 177 2.52 -10.54 -5.87
N SER A 178 1.81 -10.65 -4.74
CA SER A 178 2.04 -11.66 -3.71
C SER A 178 1.79 -13.09 -4.17
N MET A 179 1.00 -13.29 -5.23
CA MET A 179 0.69 -14.64 -5.74
C MET A 179 1.92 -15.36 -6.30
N TRP A 180 2.92 -14.60 -6.76
CA TRP A 180 4.16 -15.12 -7.39
C TRP A 180 5.44 -14.41 -6.96
N ALA A 181 5.39 -13.57 -5.93
CA ALA A 181 6.54 -12.91 -5.35
C ALA A 181 7.59 -13.90 -4.83
N PRO A 182 8.85 -13.49 -4.57
CA PRO A 182 9.96 -14.39 -4.23
C PRO A 182 9.71 -15.35 -3.06
N LYS A 183 8.87 -14.96 -2.09
CA LYS A 183 8.51 -15.77 -0.93
C LYS A 183 7.02 -16.16 -0.94
N ALA A 184 6.41 -16.24 -2.14
CA ALA A 184 5.02 -16.66 -2.26
C ALA A 184 4.82 -18.07 -1.68
N ASP A 185 3.82 -18.21 -0.80
CA ASP A 185 3.46 -19.46 -0.15
C ASP A 185 1.93 -19.59 -0.03
N PRO A 186 1.42 -20.78 0.37
CA PRO A 186 -0.03 -20.98 0.46
C PRO A 186 -0.76 -20.05 1.43
N ILE A 187 -0.08 -19.55 2.47
CA ILE A 187 -0.67 -18.69 3.50
C ILE A 187 -0.86 -17.27 2.93
N ASN A 188 0.23 -16.66 2.40
CA ASN A 188 0.11 -15.34 1.83
C ASN A 188 -0.76 -15.31 0.56
N GLN A 189 -0.79 -16.40 -0.23
CA GLN A 189 -1.74 -16.52 -1.35
C GLN A 189 -3.20 -16.61 -0.89
N ALA A 190 -3.50 -17.23 0.26
CA ALA A 190 -4.85 -17.26 0.82
C ALA A 190 -5.29 -15.86 1.30
N LEU A 191 -4.39 -15.14 2.00
CA LEU A 191 -4.63 -13.75 2.42
C LEU A 191 -4.84 -12.83 1.20
N ALA A 192 -4.02 -12.97 0.17
CA ALA A 192 -4.14 -12.22 -1.07
C ALA A 192 -5.47 -12.48 -1.79
N ALA A 193 -5.92 -13.74 -1.86
CA ALA A 193 -7.19 -14.08 -2.49
C ALA A 193 -8.38 -13.46 -1.74
N GLU A 194 -8.39 -13.52 -0.40
CA GLU A 194 -9.42 -12.86 0.40
C GLU A 194 -9.34 -11.33 0.28
N GLY A 195 -8.12 -10.76 0.21
CA GLY A 195 -7.91 -9.34 -0.05
C GLY A 195 -8.52 -8.88 -1.39
N ILE A 196 -8.31 -9.66 -2.46
CA ILE A 196 -8.93 -9.41 -3.78
C ILE A 196 -10.45 -9.41 -3.66
N ARG A 197 -11.05 -10.44 -3.04
CA ARG A 197 -12.50 -10.53 -2.86
C ARG A 197 -13.05 -9.30 -2.13
N ALA A 198 -12.49 -8.97 -0.97
CA ALA A 198 -12.97 -7.88 -0.13
C ALA A 198 -12.87 -6.52 -0.84
N ILE A 199 -11.75 -6.22 -1.51
CA ILE A 199 -11.58 -4.98 -2.27
C ILE A 199 -12.55 -4.92 -3.46
N SER A 200 -12.72 -6.05 -4.17
CA SER A 200 -13.61 -6.12 -5.35
C SER A 200 -15.09 -5.95 -4.98
N GLU A 201 -15.49 -6.31 -3.77
CA GLU A 201 -16.82 -6.06 -3.24
C GLU A 201 -16.94 -4.64 -2.68
N GLY A 202 -15.93 -4.15 -1.98
CA GLY A 202 -15.98 -2.86 -1.29
C GLY A 202 -15.91 -1.65 -2.22
N LEU A 203 -15.00 -1.65 -3.19
CA LEU A 203 -14.82 -0.48 -4.07
C LEU A 203 -16.06 -0.11 -4.89
N PRO A 204 -16.84 -1.06 -5.47
CA PRO A 204 -18.08 -0.71 -6.15
C PRO A 204 -19.12 -0.04 -5.25
N LEU A 205 -19.26 -0.49 -4.00
CA LEU A 205 -20.15 0.14 -3.03
C LEU A 205 -19.73 1.58 -2.72
N ILE A 206 -18.43 1.80 -2.54
CA ILE A 206 -17.86 3.15 -2.33
C ILE A 206 -18.06 4.03 -3.58
N PHE A 207 -17.92 3.47 -4.77
CA PHE A 207 -18.10 4.21 -6.03
C PHE A 207 -19.55 4.67 -6.22
N GLU A 208 -20.51 3.81 -5.87
CA GLU A 208 -21.95 4.11 -5.92
C GLU A 208 -22.39 5.05 -4.78
N ASN A 209 -21.85 4.85 -3.57
CA ASN A 209 -22.10 5.69 -2.40
C ASN A 209 -20.81 5.91 -1.61
N PRO A 210 -20.19 7.10 -1.66
CA PRO A 210 -18.93 7.39 -0.97
C PRO A 210 -18.96 7.20 0.55
N GLN A 211 -20.15 7.17 1.15
CA GLN A 211 -20.34 6.97 2.59
C GLN A 211 -20.90 5.57 2.93
N ASP A 212 -20.85 4.62 1.99
CA ASP A 212 -21.25 3.25 2.27
C ASP A 212 -20.29 2.61 3.28
N GLN A 213 -20.80 2.37 4.50
CA GLN A 213 -19.99 1.81 5.59
C GLN A 213 -19.46 0.43 5.25
N ALA A 214 -20.31 -0.45 4.71
CA ALA A 214 -19.91 -1.82 4.39
C ALA A 214 -18.82 -1.82 3.30
N GLY A 215 -18.94 -0.96 2.28
CA GLY A 215 -17.92 -0.77 1.26
C GLY A 215 -16.58 -0.30 1.85
N ARG A 216 -16.62 0.69 2.75
CA ARG A 216 -15.42 1.19 3.44
C ARG A 216 -14.77 0.14 4.33
N GLU A 217 -15.56 -0.63 5.08
CA GLU A 217 -15.08 -1.73 5.90
C GLU A 217 -14.43 -2.82 5.05
N GLN A 218 -15.06 -3.25 3.96
CA GLN A 218 -14.49 -4.25 3.06
C GLN A 218 -13.19 -3.76 2.41
N ALA A 219 -13.13 -2.50 1.98
CA ALA A 219 -11.92 -1.92 1.38
C ALA A 219 -10.76 -1.84 2.38
N LEU A 220 -10.98 -1.42 3.64
CA LEU A 220 -9.96 -1.41 4.70
C LEU A 220 -9.52 -2.82 5.08
N TYR A 221 -10.45 -3.75 5.24
CA TYR A 221 -10.14 -5.15 5.53
C TYR A 221 -9.29 -5.76 4.41
N GLY A 222 -9.69 -5.58 3.16
CA GLY A 222 -8.94 -6.06 2.01
C GLY A 222 -7.56 -5.39 1.88
N ALA A 223 -7.44 -4.10 2.18
CA ALA A 223 -6.17 -3.37 2.20
C ALA A 223 -5.21 -3.94 3.27
N TYR A 224 -5.70 -4.25 4.47
CA TYR A 224 -4.90 -4.91 5.48
C TYR A 224 -4.37 -6.27 5.01
N LEU A 225 -5.26 -7.14 4.52
CA LEU A 225 -4.88 -8.47 4.02
C LEU A 225 -3.87 -8.40 2.87
N SER A 226 -4.05 -7.43 1.96
CA SER A 226 -3.15 -7.19 0.85
C SER A 226 -1.75 -6.82 1.32
N ALA A 227 -1.66 -5.92 2.29
CA ALA A 227 -0.40 -5.44 2.85
C ALA A 227 0.34 -6.53 3.63
N VAL A 228 -0.36 -7.31 4.45
CA VAL A 228 0.22 -8.45 5.18
C VAL A 228 0.73 -9.52 4.22
N SER A 229 -0.06 -9.84 3.19
CA SER A 229 0.35 -10.77 2.15
C SER A 229 1.63 -10.29 1.44
N PHE A 230 1.66 -9.02 1.04
CA PHE A 230 2.82 -8.40 0.39
C PHE A 230 4.05 -8.36 1.29
N ALA A 231 3.91 -7.98 2.56
CA ALA A 231 5.03 -7.94 3.50
C ALA A 231 5.68 -9.32 3.69
N SER A 232 4.88 -10.38 3.69
CA SER A 232 5.34 -11.76 3.81
C SER A 232 5.91 -12.31 2.49
N ALA A 233 5.22 -12.10 1.36
CA ALA A 233 5.63 -12.62 0.06
C ALA A 233 6.83 -11.86 -0.55
N GLY A 234 6.99 -10.60 -0.18
CA GLY A 234 7.99 -9.70 -0.77
C GLY A 234 7.50 -9.03 -2.05
N SER A 235 8.36 -8.19 -2.61
CA SER A 235 8.08 -7.37 -3.79
C SER A 235 8.39 -8.13 -5.08
N GLY A 236 7.41 -8.31 -5.93
CA GLY A 236 7.55 -8.90 -7.27
C GLY A 236 7.76 -7.86 -8.38
N MET A 237 7.59 -8.29 -9.63
CA MET A 237 7.78 -7.47 -10.84
C MET A 237 6.94 -6.19 -10.82
N HIS A 238 5.67 -6.28 -10.47
CA HIS A 238 4.75 -5.14 -10.49
C HIS A 238 5.29 -3.96 -9.67
N HIS A 239 5.67 -4.22 -8.42
CA HIS A 239 6.17 -3.18 -7.54
C HIS A 239 7.53 -2.62 -7.97
N LYS A 240 8.41 -3.45 -8.55
CA LYS A 240 9.70 -2.98 -9.07
C LYS A 240 9.52 -1.99 -10.21
N VAL A 241 8.63 -2.28 -11.15
CA VAL A 241 8.29 -1.37 -12.24
C VAL A 241 7.66 -0.08 -11.69
N CYS A 242 6.65 -0.18 -10.83
CA CYS A 242 5.98 0.99 -10.28
C CYS A 242 6.89 1.87 -9.41
N HIS A 243 7.84 1.28 -8.67
CA HIS A 243 8.82 2.03 -7.90
C HIS A 243 9.77 2.85 -8.79
N VAL A 244 10.17 2.31 -9.93
CA VAL A 244 10.97 3.05 -10.92
C VAL A 244 10.15 4.17 -11.53
N LEU A 245 8.93 3.90 -11.98
CA LEU A 245 8.04 4.90 -12.56
C LEU A 245 7.74 6.05 -11.56
N GLY A 246 7.42 5.73 -10.31
CA GLY A 246 7.17 6.73 -9.29
C GLY A 246 8.43 7.47 -8.83
N GLY A 247 9.55 6.76 -8.66
CA GLY A 247 10.78 7.33 -8.12
C GLY A 247 11.59 8.16 -9.13
N THR A 248 11.67 7.69 -10.39
CA THR A 248 12.46 8.36 -11.43
C THR A 248 11.67 9.45 -12.15
N TYR A 249 10.37 9.19 -12.39
CA TYR A 249 9.52 10.09 -13.20
C TYR A 249 8.47 10.82 -12.37
N ASN A 250 8.52 10.70 -11.02
CA ASN A 250 7.62 11.39 -10.09
C ASN A 250 6.14 11.15 -10.35
N LEU A 251 5.77 9.96 -10.82
CA LEU A 251 4.37 9.63 -11.07
C LEU A 251 3.61 9.40 -9.76
N PRO A 252 2.30 9.73 -9.70
CA PRO A 252 1.49 9.53 -8.50
C PRO A 252 1.37 8.03 -8.19
N HIS A 253 1.72 7.65 -6.96
CA HIS A 253 1.92 6.25 -6.57
C HIS A 253 0.71 5.35 -6.83
N ALA A 254 -0.47 5.68 -6.28
CA ALA A 254 -1.65 4.83 -6.38
C ALA A 254 -2.15 4.69 -7.82
N GLN A 255 -2.16 5.78 -8.58
CA GLN A 255 -2.56 5.79 -9.98
C GLN A 255 -1.61 4.98 -10.86
N THR A 256 -0.30 5.08 -10.62
CA THR A 256 0.72 4.29 -11.31
C THR A 256 0.49 2.79 -11.11
N HIS A 257 0.29 2.37 -9.86
CA HIS A 257 0.01 0.97 -9.54
C HIS A 257 -1.29 0.49 -10.19
N ALA A 258 -2.37 1.26 -10.10
CA ALA A 258 -3.66 0.93 -10.72
C ALA A 258 -3.56 0.80 -12.25
N THR A 259 -2.76 1.65 -12.90
CA THR A 259 -2.58 1.65 -14.35
C THR A 259 -1.74 0.45 -14.81
N VAL A 260 -0.63 0.15 -14.14
CA VAL A 260 0.32 -0.90 -14.56
C VAL A 260 -0.19 -2.32 -14.26
N LEU A 261 -1.03 -2.47 -13.23
CA LEU A 261 -1.47 -3.78 -12.73
C LEU A 261 -2.02 -4.72 -13.80
N PRO A 262 -2.96 -4.32 -14.70
CA PRO A 262 -3.51 -5.23 -15.68
C PRO A 262 -2.47 -5.77 -16.68
N TYR A 263 -1.45 -4.98 -16.99
CA TYR A 263 -0.39 -5.38 -17.93
C TYR A 263 0.56 -6.40 -17.31
N VAL A 264 0.93 -6.21 -16.04
CA VAL A 264 1.77 -7.19 -15.32
C VAL A 264 0.98 -8.48 -15.05
N LEU A 265 -0.32 -8.37 -14.74
CA LEU A 265 -1.19 -9.54 -14.58
C LEU A 265 -1.26 -10.35 -15.88
N ALA A 266 -1.55 -9.69 -17.02
CA ALA A 266 -1.59 -10.32 -18.33
C ALA A 266 -0.25 -11.00 -18.67
N PHE A 267 0.87 -10.32 -18.42
CA PHE A 267 2.22 -10.82 -18.69
C PHE A 267 2.55 -12.10 -17.93
N ASN A 268 2.15 -12.21 -16.66
CA ASN A 268 2.51 -13.32 -15.78
C ASN A 268 1.48 -14.45 -15.73
N ALA A 269 0.19 -14.18 -15.99
CA ALA A 269 -0.90 -15.12 -15.73
C ALA A 269 -0.74 -16.48 -16.45
N GLY A 270 -0.36 -16.45 -17.74
CA GLY A 270 -0.16 -17.65 -18.54
C GLY A 270 0.96 -18.57 -18.02
N SER A 271 1.98 -17.98 -17.39
CA SER A 271 3.13 -18.71 -16.79
C SER A 271 2.87 -19.14 -15.34
N ALA A 272 1.77 -18.68 -14.71
CA ALA A 272 1.41 -18.97 -13.33
C ALA A 272 -0.04 -19.48 -13.18
N PRO A 273 -0.42 -20.62 -13.80
CA PRO A 273 -1.81 -21.06 -13.91
C PRO A 273 -2.51 -21.36 -12.58
N GLN A 274 -1.77 -21.64 -11.51
CA GLN A 274 -2.37 -21.82 -10.18
C GLN A 274 -2.73 -20.47 -9.53
N ALA A 275 -1.84 -19.49 -9.65
CA ALA A 275 -2.08 -18.13 -9.17
C ALA A 275 -3.21 -17.48 -9.98
N GLU A 276 -3.20 -17.65 -11.30
CA GLU A 276 -4.25 -17.17 -12.20
C GLU A 276 -5.64 -17.65 -11.76
N ARG A 277 -5.81 -18.97 -11.54
CA ARG A 277 -7.09 -19.53 -11.06
C ARG A 277 -7.51 -19.01 -9.69
N ARG A 278 -6.56 -18.76 -8.77
CA ARG A 278 -6.87 -18.19 -7.45
C ARG A 278 -7.35 -16.75 -7.57
N ILE A 279 -6.68 -15.94 -8.39
CA ILE A 279 -7.07 -14.56 -8.65
C ILE A 279 -8.43 -14.50 -9.35
N ALA A 280 -8.64 -15.30 -10.40
CA ALA A 280 -9.92 -15.41 -11.11
C ALA A 280 -11.07 -15.78 -10.15
N GLY A 281 -10.85 -16.81 -9.31
CA GLY A 281 -11.83 -17.23 -8.30
C GLY A 281 -12.14 -16.15 -7.28
N ALA A 282 -11.13 -15.37 -6.85
CA ALA A 282 -11.31 -14.26 -5.91
C ALA A 282 -12.10 -13.09 -6.51
N PHE A 283 -11.96 -12.82 -7.81
CA PHE A 283 -12.80 -11.88 -8.56
C PHE A 283 -14.20 -12.43 -8.88
N GLY A 284 -14.43 -13.75 -8.74
CA GLY A 284 -15.66 -14.40 -9.24
C GLY A 284 -15.75 -14.39 -10.76
N SER A 285 -14.63 -14.42 -11.48
CA SER A 285 -14.52 -14.25 -12.93
C SER A 285 -13.99 -15.52 -13.61
N SER A 286 -14.19 -15.62 -14.94
CA SER A 286 -13.66 -16.70 -15.77
C SER A 286 -12.14 -16.66 -15.93
N SER A 287 -11.54 -15.48 -15.83
CA SER A 287 -10.09 -15.28 -15.79
C SER A 287 -9.70 -14.12 -14.87
N ALA A 288 -8.45 -14.14 -14.38
CA ALA A 288 -7.92 -13.10 -13.52
C ALA A 288 -7.91 -11.72 -14.22
N LEU A 289 -7.47 -11.69 -15.47
CA LEU A 289 -7.43 -10.45 -16.26
C LEU A 289 -8.81 -9.88 -16.51
N GLN A 290 -9.79 -10.73 -16.90
CA GLN A 290 -11.16 -10.27 -17.13
C GLN A 290 -11.77 -9.69 -15.87
N GLY A 291 -11.62 -10.35 -14.70
CA GLY A 291 -12.15 -9.84 -13.43
C GLY A 291 -11.56 -8.48 -13.04
N LEU A 292 -10.25 -8.30 -13.25
CA LEU A 292 -9.58 -7.02 -12.98
C LEU A 292 -10.03 -5.92 -13.96
N LEU A 293 -10.18 -6.24 -15.24
CA LEU A 293 -10.62 -5.26 -16.25
C LEU A 293 -12.07 -4.85 -16.04
N ASP A 294 -12.98 -5.79 -15.73
CA ASP A 294 -14.38 -5.50 -15.42
C ASP A 294 -14.50 -4.59 -14.20
N LEU A 295 -13.73 -4.89 -13.13
CA LEU A 295 -13.69 -4.05 -11.95
C LEU A 295 -13.16 -2.64 -12.27
N ARG A 296 -12.03 -2.54 -13.01
CA ARG A 296 -11.45 -1.25 -13.42
C ARG A 296 -12.43 -0.42 -14.24
N GLU A 297 -13.14 -1.06 -15.17
CA GLU A 297 -14.14 -0.38 -16.01
C GLU A 297 -15.31 0.12 -15.16
N ARG A 298 -15.87 -0.72 -14.28
CA ARG A 298 -16.97 -0.36 -13.36
C ARG A 298 -16.62 0.83 -12.48
N LEU A 299 -15.36 0.92 -12.05
CA LEU A 299 -14.89 1.98 -11.14
C LEU A 299 -14.36 3.22 -11.88
N ASN A 300 -14.37 3.24 -13.21
CA ASN A 300 -13.69 4.25 -14.01
C ASN A 300 -12.23 4.48 -13.54
N GLY A 301 -11.53 3.39 -13.23
CA GLY A 301 -10.17 3.42 -12.68
C GLY A 301 -9.11 3.90 -13.67
N PRO A 302 -7.89 4.22 -13.18
CA PRO A 302 -6.76 4.68 -13.99
C PRO A 302 -6.47 3.76 -15.18
N LYS A 303 -6.26 4.35 -16.39
CA LYS A 303 -6.13 3.57 -17.64
C LYS A 303 -4.77 3.74 -18.32
N ALA A 304 -4.14 4.91 -18.26
CA ALA A 304 -2.94 5.22 -19.06
C ALA A 304 -1.93 6.07 -18.27
N LEU A 305 -0.63 5.73 -18.34
CA LEU A 305 0.42 6.51 -17.65
C LEU A 305 0.62 7.90 -18.27
N LYS A 306 0.29 8.10 -19.56
CA LYS A 306 0.31 9.43 -20.20
C LYS A 306 -0.61 10.44 -19.51
N ASP A 307 -1.70 9.98 -18.88
CA ASP A 307 -2.64 10.84 -18.17
C ASP A 307 -2.02 11.43 -16.89
N TYR A 308 -0.89 10.89 -16.46
CA TYR A 308 -0.12 11.30 -15.28
C TYR A 308 1.25 11.88 -15.61
N GLY A 309 1.48 12.23 -16.89
CA GLY A 309 2.68 12.94 -17.33
C GLY A 309 3.87 12.03 -17.68
N PHE A 310 3.68 10.72 -17.81
CA PHE A 310 4.73 9.85 -18.33
C PHE A 310 4.86 9.98 -19.85
N GLU A 311 6.08 10.12 -20.33
CA GLU A 311 6.38 10.28 -21.76
C GLU A 311 6.70 8.93 -22.40
N GLU A 312 6.15 8.63 -23.60
CA GLU A 312 6.39 7.39 -24.32
C GLU A 312 7.89 7.11 -24.55
N SER A 313 8.64 8.16 -24.90
CA SER A 313 10.09 8.09 -25.13
C SER A 313 10.90 7.58 -23.94
N SER A 314 10.36 7.70 -22.72
CA SER A 314 11.01 7.24 -21.47
C SER A 314 10.79 5.75 -21.18
N ALA A 315 9.95 5.06 -21.95
CA ALA A 315 9.61 3.65 -21.67
C ALA A 315 10.82 2.69 -21.71
N ALA A 316 11.71 2.87 -22.67
CA ALA A 316 12.90 2.05 -22.81
C ALA A 316 13.90 2.28 -21.66
N GLU A 317 14.09 3.53 -21.23
CA GLU A 317 14.93 3.87 -20.08
C GLU A 317 14.33 3.31 -18.78
N ALA A 318 13.02 3.47 -18.58
CA ALA A 318 12.33 2.93 -17.42
C ALA A 318 12.47 1.39 -17.34
N ALA A 319 12.37 0.70 -18.48
CA ALA A 319 12.58 -0.73 -18.57
C ALA A 319 14.03 -1.12 -18.24
N GLU A 320 15.02 -0.38 -18.74
CA GLU A 320 16.45 -0.60 -18.44
C GLU A 320 16.73 -0.46 -16.94
N ILE A 321 16.17 0.54 -16.29
CA ILE A 321 16.33 0.76 -14.83
C ILE A 321 15.60 -0.33 -14.03
N ALA A 322 14.42 -0.75 -14.46
CA ALA A 322 13.59 -1.71 -13.71
C ALA A 322 14.07 -3.16 -13.85
N LEU A 323 14.57 -3.55 -15.02
CA LEU A 323 14.93 -4.93 -15.35
C LEU A 323 15.85 -5.61 -14.31
N PRO A 324 16.96 -5.01 -13.84
CA PRO A 324 17.85 -5.63 -12.86
C PRO A 324 17.22 -5.74 -11.46
N LEU A 325 16.11 -5.05 -11.21
CA LEU A 325 15.41 -5.06 -9.92
C LEU A 325 14.35 -6.16 -9.84
N ILE A 326 13.92 -6.69 -11.01
CA ILE A 326 12.86 -7.71 -11.08
C ILE A 326 13.41 -9.03 -10.54
N PRO A 327 12.71 -9.69 -9.61
CA PRO A 327 13.15 -10.97 -9.08
C PRO A 327 13.29 -12.04 -10.18
N PRO A 328 14.35 -12.85 -10.18
CA PRO A 328 14.52 -13.92 -11.15
C PRO A 328 13.47 -15.04 -11.03
N SER A 329 12.72 -15.05 -9.93
CA SER A 329 11.57 -15.94 -9.69
C SER A 329 10.28 -15.48 -10.36
N ASN A 330 10.29 -14.35 -11.12
CA ASN A 330 9.11 -13.93 -11.85
C ASN A 330 8.60 -15.05 -12.77
N PRO A 331 7.30 -15.34 -12.82
CA PRO A 331 6.76 -16.48 -13.58
C PRO A 331 7.14 -16.49 -15.06
N CYS A 332 7.04 -15.33 -15.71
CA CYS A 332 7.44 -15.12 -17.09
C CYS A 332 8.84 -14.52 -17.17
N ALA A 333 9.66 -14.98 -18.11
CA ALA A 333 10.99 -14.42 -18.34
C ALA A 333 10.89 -12.95 -18.81
N VAL A 334 11.60 -12.07 -18.12
CA VAL A 334 11.58 -10.62 -18.41
C VAL A 334 12.84 -10.24 -19.20
N THR A 335 12.64 -9.54 -20.31
CA THR A 335 13.71 -8.98 -21.14
C THR A 335 13.51 -7.48 -21.26
N GLN A 336 14.55 -6.77 -21.72
CA GLN A 336 14.45 -5.34 -22.00
C GLN A 336 13.32 -5.05 -23.00
N GLU A 337 13.17 -5.86 -24.03
CA GLU A 337 12.20 -5.68 -25.10
C GLU A 337 10.76 -5.83 -24.58
N ASN A 338 10.42 -6.99 -23.96
CA ASN A 338 9.05 -7.23 -23.50
C ASN A 338 8.64 -6.31 -22.34
N LEU A 339 9.60 -5.86 -21.50
CA LEU A 339 9.32 -4.88 -20.45
C LEU A 339 9.08 -3.47 -21.03
N THR A 340 9.82 -3.09 -22.06
CA THR A 340 9.58 -1.83 -22.80
C THR A 340 8.19 -1.82 -23.43
N GLU A 341 7.82 -2.90 -24.13
CA GLU A 341 6.49 -3.07 -24.74
C GLU A 341 5.37 -2.99 -23.70
N LEU A 342 5.55 -3.64 -22.53
CA LEU A 342 4.60 -3.58 -21.43
C LEU A 342 4.40 -2.14 -20.94
N ILE A 343 5.49 -1.39 -20.72
CA ILE A 343 5.43 0.00 -20.25
C ILE A 343 4.80 0.91 -21.31
N GLN A 344 5.09 0.71 -22.60
CA GLN A 344 4.46 1.44 -23.70
C GLN A 344 2.96 1.16 -23.79
N ALA A 345 2.54 -0.10 -23.64
CA ALA A 345 1.13 -0.46 -23.59
C ALA A 345 0.42 0.21 -22.42
N ALA A 346 1.05 0.24 -21.23
CA ALA A 346 0.54 0.94 -20.05
C ALA A 346 0.52 2.48 -20.24
N TRP A 347 1.50 3.03 -20.96
CA TRP A 347 1.50 4.44 -21.35
C TRP A 347 0.32 4.78 -22.24
N ALA A 348 0.10 3.98 -23.29
CA ALA A 348 -0.97 4.21 -24.26
C ALA A 348 -2.37 3.95 -23.68
N GLY A 349 -2.50 3.10 -22.66
CA GLY A 349 -3.77 2.64 -22.11
C GLY A 349 -4.48 1.62 -23.01
N THR A 350 -3.73 0.87 -23.82
CA THR A 350 -4.30 -0.19 -24.67
C THR A 350 -4.83 -1.35 -23.82
N THR A 351 -5.78 -2.12 -24.35
CA THR A 351 -6.27 -3.31 -23.64
C THR A 351 -5.14 -4.34 -23.53
N PRO A 352 -4.76 -4.78 -22.30
CA PRO A 352 -3.78 -5.85 -22.14
C PRO A 352 -4.28 -7.13 -22.80
N VAL A 353 -3.38 -7.84 -23.48
CA VAL A 353 -3.67 -9.15 -24.09
C VAL A 353 -2.89 -10.20 -23.31
N GLY A 354 -3.56 -11.21 -22.76
CA GLY A 354 -2.98 -12.32 -22.03
C GLY A 354 -2.66 -13.50 -22.91
#